data_29c8c5338f4ebb348419e800b69ed3b8
#
_entry.id   29c8c5338f4ebb348419e800b69ed3b8
#
_cell.length_a   1.000
_cell.length_b   1.000
_cell.length_c   1.000
_cell.angle_alpha   90.00
_cell.angle_beta   90.00
_cell.angle_gamma   90.00
#
_symmetry.space_group_name_H-M   'P 1'
#
loop_
_entity.id
_entity.type
_entity.pdbx_description
1 polymer ?
#
loop_
_entity_poly.entity_id
_entity_poly.type
_entity_poly.pdbx_seq_one_letter_code
_entity_poly.pdbx_strand_id
1 'polypeptide(L)'
;EGMGNRSGELGHNIMDHHFKAGAYATFDGFQDQYYTGNRPGGFYIPRFRNLGGDTNHKDFIRGYGYQGDSDRDVWPQPVKEMGYGANFKRAMLKPGDWSIGMNAFGEILPYHENKMYLDYDNTDKWGLPTVTFDAEIKENELAMRKDMKSQAVEMLEAAGFKNVKAWEDHYSLGLGIHEMGTARMGKDPKTSVLNAFNQLHEVPNVFVTDGACMTSGGNQNPSLTYMALTARAANYAVEQLNKRNL
;
A
#
# COMPACT_ATOMS: atom_id res chain seq x y z
N GLU A 1 12.05 -29.57 0.35
CA GLU A 1 12.17 -28.56 -0.70
C GLU A 1 10.91 -28.65 -1.56
N GLY A 2 10.21 -27.52 -1.77
CA GLY A 2 8.99 -27.47 -2.56
C GLY A 2 9.26 -27.21 -4.05
N MET A 3 8.21 -27.36 -4.88
CA MET A 3 8.26 -27.01 -6.30
C MET A 3 8.58 -25.50 -6.46
N GLY A 4 9.52 -25.18 -7.35
CA GLY A 4 9.89 -23.79 -7.64
C GLY A 4 10.86 -23.13 -6.66
N ASN A 5 11.41 -23.86 -5.69
CA ASN A 5 12.26 -23.29 -4.65
C ASN A 5 13.75 -23.70 -4.73
N ARG A 6 14.27 -24.06 -5.89
CA ARG A 6 15.69 -24.37 -6.05
C ARG A 6 16.60 -23.19 -5.75
N SER A 7 16.14 -21.98 -5.99
CA SER A 7 16.88 -20.75 -5.65
C SER A 7 16.90 -20.45 -4.15
N GLY A 8 15.97 -20.97 -3.37
CA GLY A 8 15.73 -20.57 -1.98
C GLY A 8 15.03 -19.21 -1.83
N GLU A 9 14.53 -18.63 -2.92
CA GLU A 9 13.91 -17.31 -2.92
C GLU A 9 12.38 -17.33 -2.75
N LEU A 10 11.76 -18.51 -2.94
CA LEU A 10 10.31 -18.63 -2.80
C LEU A 10 9.89 -18.39 -1.35
N GLY A 11 8.94 -17.47 -1.18
CA GLY A 11 8.46 -17.04 0.13
C GLY A 11 9.24 -15.89 0.75
N HIS A 12 10.40 -15.52 0.23
CA HIS A 12 11.22 -14.40 0.70
C HIS A 12 10.87 -13.07 0.02
N ASN A 13 11.45 -11.97 0.51
CA ASN A 13 11.31 -10.62 -0.05
C ASN A 13 9.88 -10.06 0.01
N ILE A 14 9.13 -10.35 1.06
CA ILE A 14 7.79 -9.80 1.26
C ILE A 14 7.88 -8.27 1.29
N MET A 15 7.09 -7.66 0.43
CA MET A 15 6.82 -6.23 0.41
C MET A 15 5.32 -5.99 0.54
N ASP A 16 4.97 -4.80 0.93
CA ASP A 16 3.61 -4.26 0.98
C ASP A 16 3.73 -2.73 0.91
N HIS A 17 2.63 -2.00 0.92
CA HIS A 17 2.67 -0.58 1.25
C HIS A 17 2.65 -0.39 2.75
N HIS A 18 3.55 0.45 3.28
CA HIS A 18 3.35 0.95 4.64
C HIS A 18 2.57 2.26 4.59
N PHE A 19 1.55 2.34 5.39
CA PHE A 19 0.62 3.46 5.48
C PHE A 19 0.25 3.72 6.95
N LYS A 20 -0.88 4.38 7.24
CA LYS A 20 -1.25 4.80 8.60
C LYS A 20 -0.28 5.79 9.23
N ALA A 21 0.18 6.74 8.42
CA ALA A 21 0.90 7.92 8.83
C ALA A 21 0.50 9.10 7.94
N GLY A 22 0.34 10.28 8.52
CA GLY A 22 -0.09 11.45 7.76
C GLY A 22 -0.47 12.62 8.64
N ALA A 23 -1.40 13.44 8.17
CA ALA A 23 -1.97 14.54 8.94
C ALA A 23 -3.42 14.77 8.57
N TYR A 24 -4.15 15.41 9.48
CA TYR A 24 -5.48 15.94 9.24
C TYR A 24 -5.56 17.40 9.67
N ALA A 25 -6.51 18.15 9.11
CA ALA A 25 -6.69 19.55 9.40
C ALA A 25 -8.13 19.98 9.16
N THR A 26 -8.45 21.19 9.61
CA THR A 26 -9.75 21.84 9.36
C THR A 26 -9.58 23.09 8.51
N PHE A 27 -10.67 23.51 7.86
CA PHE A 27 -10.71 24.73 7.07
C PHE A 27 -12.01 25.46 7.34
N ASP A 28 -11.89 26.74 7.74
CA ASP A 28 -13.02 27.60 8.11
C ASP A 28 -13.62 28.43 6.94
N GLY A 29 -13.09 28.24 5.72
CA GLY A 29 -13.62 28.83 4.51
C GLY A 29 -14.73 27.97 3.87
N PHE A 30 -15.28 28.47 2.76
CA PHE A 30 -16.33 27.79 1.96
C PHE A 30 -17.56 27.36 2.76
N GLN A 31 -17.95 28.16 3.75
CA GLN A 31 -19.10 27.86 4.62
C GLN A 31 -20.45 27.86 3.89
N ASP A 32 -20.53 28.54 2.77
CA ASP A 32 -21.66 28.57 1.84
C ASP A 32 -21.67 27.40 0.84
N GLN A 33 -20.58 26.63 0.79
CA GLN A 33 -20.47 25.47 -0.10
C GLN A 33 -20.99 24.23 0.61
N TYR A 34 -21.70 23.43 -0.15
CA TYR A 34 -22.25 22.18 0.35
C TYR A 34 -21.92 21.03 -0.59
N TYR A 35 -21.48 19.94 -0.01
CA TYR A 35 -21.14 18.72 -0.74
C TYR A 35 -22.32 17.74 -0.68
N THR A 36 -22.90 17.44 -1.82
CA THR A 36 -23.96 16.43 -1.95
C THR A 36 -23.78 15.60 -3.21
N GLY A 37 -24.13 14.32 -3.12
CA GLY A 37 -24.14 13.39 -4.25
C GLY A 37 -22.84 12.61 -4.44
N ASN A 38 -22.81 11.82 -5.51
CA ASN A 38 -21.68 10.97 -5.87
C ASN A 38 -20.57 11.81 -6.51
N ARG A 39 -19.68 12.34 -5.69
CA ARG A 39 -18.48 13.02 -6.16
C ARG A 39 -17.26 12.26 -5.72
N PRO A 40 -16.22 12.15 -6.58
CA PRO A 40 -14.92 11.77 -6.10
C PRO A 40 -14.43 12.89 -5.17
N GLY A 41 -14.46 12.64 -3.87
CA GLY A 41 -13.95 13.58 -2.84
C GLY A 41 -12.46 13.44 -2.59
N GLY A 42 -11.84 12.46 -3.23
CA GLY A 42 -10.44 12.13 -3.01
C GLY A 42 -9.46 12.95 -3.84
N PHE A 43 -8.25 13.08 -3.34
CA PHE A 43 -7.12 13.63 -4.07
C PHE A 43 -5.91 12.68 -3.94
N TYR A 44 -4.95 12.85 -4.84
CA TYR A 44 -3.72 12.09 -4.87
C TYR A 44 -2.53 13.03 -5.07
N ILE A 45 -1.52 12.91 -4.20
CA ILE A 45 -0.23 13.58 -4.36
C ILE A 45 0.80 12.51 -4.74
N PRO A 46 1.35 12.57 -5.95
CA PRO A 46 2.32 11.59 -6.40
C PRO A 46 3.63 11.69 -5.61
N ARG A 47 4.43 10.64 -5.68
CA ARG A 47 5.77 10.61 -5.10
C ARG A 47 6.59 11.84 -5.52
N PHE A 48 7.27 12.46 -4.56
CA PHE A 48 8.13 13.63 -4.76
C PHE A 48 9.52 13.48 -4.12
N ARG A 49 9.73 12.46 -3.29
CA ARG A 49 11.04 12.12 -2.71
C ARG A 49 11.80 11.13 -3.60
N ASN A 50 13.13 11.26 -3.60
CA ASN A 50 14.07 10.36 -4.25
C ASN A 50 13.80 10.18 -5.76
N LEU A 51 13.51 11.29 -6.44
CA LEU A 51 13.38 11.36 -7.90
C LEU A 51 14.70 11.81 -8.59
N GLY A 52 15.75 12.03 -7.81
CA GLY A 52 17.04 12.57 -8.25
C GLY A 52 17.23 14.03 -7.82
N GLY A 53 18.49 14.49 -7.83
CA GLY A 53 18.86 15.86 -7.48
C GLY A 53 18.42 16.23 -6.07
N ASP A 54 17.84 17.41 -5.92
CA ASP A 54 17.43 18.00 -4.64
C ASP A 54 16.27 17.26 -3.95
N THR A 55 15.64 16.30 -4.65
CA THR A 55 14.58 15.50 -4.05
C THR A 55 15.11 14.32 -3.22
N ASN A 56 16.42 14.04 -3.29
CA ASN A 56 17.02 12.92 -2.59
C ASN A 56 17.02 13.13 -1.08
N HIS A 57 16.49 12.15 -0.36
CA HIS A 57 16.51 12.14 1.10
C HIS A 57 17.74 11.37 1.61
N LYS A 58 18.34 11.85 2.70
CA LYS A 58 19.58 11.27 3.25
C LYS A 58 19.37 10.01 4.08
N ASP A 59 18.17 9.88 4.69
CA ASP A 59 17.89 8.85 5.71
C ASP A 59 17.10 7.67 5.18
N PHE A 60 16.55 7.75 3.96
CA PHE A 60 15.83 6.65 3.32
C PHE A 60 15.92 6.70 1.80
N ILE A 61 15.73 5.55 1.18
CA ILE A 61 15.59 5.38 -0.28
C ILE A 61 14.15 5.02 -0.63
N ARG A 62 13.80 5.03 -1.93
CA ARG A 62 12.43 4.90 -2.45
C ARG A 62 11.59 6.12 -2.09
N GLY A 63 10.29 5.97 -1.90
CA GLY A 63 9.43 7.11 -1.64
C GLY A 63 8.01 6.74 -1.29
N TYR A 64 7.19 7.77 -1.22
CA TYR A 64 5.79 7.68 -0.86
C TYR A 64 4.98 8.76 -1.59
N GLY A 65 3.68 8.57 -1.63
CA GLY A 65 2.70 9.57 -2.05
C GLY A 65 1.59 9.66 -1.02
N TYR A 66 0.68 10.61 -1.23
CA TYR A 66 -0.50 10.74 -0.36
C TYR A 66 -1.77 10.42 -1.12
N GLN A 67 -2.69 9.80 -0.43
CA GLN A 67 -4.09 9.70 -0.79
C GLN A 67 -4.89 10.38 0.33
N GLY A 68 -5.92 11.10 -0.04
CA GLY A 68 -6.70 11.82 0.94
C GLY A 68 -8.06 12.22 0.41
N ASP A 69 -8.84 12.76 1.29
CA ASP A 69 -10.18 13.25 1.02
C ASP A 69 -10.48 14.51 1.84
N SER A 70 -11.51 15.21 1.43
CA SER A 70 -12.01 16.37 2.14
C SER A 70 -13.52 16.28 2.25
N ASP A 71 -14.00 16.43 3.47
CA ASP A 71 -15.40 16.36 3.84
C ASP A 71 -15.80 17.52 4.75
N ARG A 72 -17.11 17.71 4.87
CA ARG A 72 -17.67 18.51 5.98
C ARG A 72 -18.24 17.60 7.03
N ASP A 73 -18.04 17.97 8.29
CA ASP A 73 -18.64 17.27 9.40
C ASP A 73 -20.15 17.17 9.23
N VAL A 74 -20.66 15.97 9.30
CA VAL A 74 -22.07 15.66 9.20
C VAL A 74 -22.63 15.25 10.58
N TRP A 75 -23.92 15.17 10.70
CA TRP A 75 -24.65 14.91 11.94
C TRP A 75 -24.11 13.80 12.86
N PRO A 76 -23.43 12.71 12.42
CA PRO A 76 -22.95 11.69 13.35
C PRO A 76 -21.91 12.17 14.37
N GLN A 77 -21.11 13.19 14.02
CA GLN A 77 -20.08 13.73 14.92
C GLN A 77 -20.70 14.47 16.11
N PRO A 78 -21.63 15.44 15.89
CA PRO A 78 -22.31 16.11 16.99
C PRO A 78 -23.08 15.17 17.93
N VAL A 79 -23.60 14.05 17.44
CA VAL A 79 -24.36 13.06 18.26
C VAL A 79 -23.49 12.53 19.41
N LYS A 80 -22.20 12.39 19.22
CA LYS A 80 -21.30 11.88 20.27
C LYS A 80 -21.01 12.91 21.37
N GLU A 81 -21.12 14.20 21.07
CA GLU A 81 -20.58 15.27 21.90
C GLU A 81 -21.64 16.16 22.56
N MET A 82 -22.83 16.27 22.00
CA MET A 82 -23.77 17.35 22.31
C MET A 82 -25.02 16.98 23.16
N GLY A 83 -25.14 15.75 23.57
CA GLY A 83 -26.27 15.37 24.41
C GLY A 83 -27.63 15.37 23.70
N TYR A 84 -28.66 16.04 24.25
CA TYR A 84 -30.03 15.97 23.77
C TYR A 84 -30.78 17.33 23.86
N GLY A 85 -31.95 17.41 23.24
CA GLY A 85 -32.86 18.53 23.36
C GLY A 85 -32.86 19.48 22.16
N ALA A 86 -33.50 20.65 22.34
CA ALA A 86 -33.72 21.61 21.24
C ALA A 86 -32.43 22.22 20.70
N ASN A 87 -31.41 22.44 21.53
CA ASN A 87 -30.11 22.99 21.11
C ASN A 87 -29.36 21.97 20.27
N PHE A 88 -29.39 20.70 20.66
CA PHE A 88 -28.83 19.61 19.89
C PHE A 88 -29.49 19.54 18.48
N LYS A 89 -30.83 19.53 18.43
CA LYS A 89 -31.56 19.51 17.14
C LYS A 89 -31.19 20.69 16.25
N ARG A 90 -31.02 21.89 16.82
CA ARG A 90 -30.59 23.09 16.04
C ARG A 90 -29.17 22.99 15.54
N ALA A 91 -28.26 22.46 16.34
CA ALA A 91 -26.86 22.24 15.94
C ALA A 91 -26.76 21.24 14.77
N MET A 92 -27.61 20.21 14.77
CA MET A 92 -27.70 19.21 13.70
C MET A 92 -28.14 19.75 12.34
N LEU A 93 -28.74 20.94 12.29
CA LEU A 93 -29.17 21.56 11.03
C LEU A 93 -28.05 22.35 10.33
N LYS A 94 -26.93 22.53 11.01
CA LYS A 94 -25.77 23.23 10.43
C LYS A 94 -24.68 22.23 10.11
N PRO A 95 -24.13 22.23 8.89
CA PRO A 95 -22.93 21.48 8.58
C PRO A 95 -21.76 22.02 9.41
N GLY A 96 -20.86 21.15 9.81
CA GLY A 96 -19.61 21.53 10.49
C GLY A 96 -18.58 22.19 9.55
N ASP A 97 -17.39 22.36 10.04
CA ASP A 97 -16.27 22.85 9.24
C ASP A 97 -15.83 21.83 8.21
N TRP A 98 -15.13 22.31 7.19
CA TRP A 98 -14.43 21.42 6.27
C TRP A 98 -13.25 20.77 6.99
N SER A 99 -13.06 19.48 6.74
CA SER A 99 -11.89 18.73 7.18
C SER A 99 -11.17 18.13 5.98
N ILE A 100 -9.87 17.89 6.14
CA ILE A 100 -9.03 17.22 5.16
C ILE A 100 -8.18 16.19 5.86
N GLY A 101 -8.10 14.99 5.27
CA GLY A 101 -7.20 13.93 5.70
C GLY A 101 -6.17 13.62 4.62
N MET A 102 -4.91 13.48 5.01
CA MET A 102 -3.83 12.99 4.16
C MET A 102 -3.23 11.72 4.77
N ASN A 103 -3.34 10.61 4.05
CA ASN A 103 -2.74 9.33 4.43
C ASN A 103 -1.61 9.02 3.45
N ALA A 104 -0.40 8.85 3.96
CA ALA A 104 0.75 8.50 3.15
C ALA A 104 0.78 7.00 2.84
N PHE A 105 1.25 6.67 1.64
CA PHE A 105 1.49 5.30 1.17
C PHE A 105 2.94 5.22 0.71
N GLY A 106 3.75 4.42 1.40
CA GLY A 106 5.17 4.27 1.15
C GLY A 106 5.54 2.89 0.64
N GLU A 107 6.65 2.84 -0.03
CA GLU A 107 7.27 1.61 -0.52
C GLU A 107 8.00 0.91 0.62
N ILE A 108 7.86 -0.41 0.71
CA ILE A 108 8.69 -1.29 1.56
C ILE A 108 9.78 -1.91 0.69
N LEU A 109 11.01 -1.96 1.20
CA LEU A 109 12.11 -2.62 0.50
C LEU A 109 11.96 -4.14 0.54
N PRO A 110 12.42 -4.85 -0.50
CA PRO A 110 12.38 -6.32 -0.56
C PRO A 110 13.49 -6.92 0.31
N TYR A 111 13.32 -6.89 1.62
CA TYR A 111 14.23 -7.54 2.55
C TYR A 111 14.11 -9.06 2.45
N HIS A 112 15.22 -9.76 2.25
CA HIS A 112 15.23 -11.22 2.11
C HIS A 112 14.73 -11.94 3.36
N GLU A 113 14.96 -11.39 4.53
CA GLU A 113 14.48 -11.91 5.81
C GLU A 113 12.98 -11.77 6.03
N ASN A 114 12.32 -10.83 5.33
CA ASN A 114 10.86 -10.75 5.30
C ASN A 114 10.32 -11.89 4.44
N LYS A 115 9.66 -12.86 5.07
CA LYS A 115 9.30 -14.12 4.42
C LYS A 115 7.96 -14.68 4.89
N MET A 116 7.43 -15.57 4.08
CA MET A 116 6.35 -16.47 4.45
C MET A 116 6.82 -17.92 4.28
N TYR A 117 6.31 -18.80 5.11
CA TYR A 117 6.63 -20.23 5.05
C TYR A 117 5.44 -21.07 5.51
N LEU A 118 5.48 -22.36 5.18
CA LEU A 118 4.48 -23.32 5.65
C LEU A 118 4.83 -23.80 7.06
N ASP A 119 3.87 -23.68 7.95
CA ASP A 119 3.95 -24.22 9.32
C ASP A 119 3.35 -25.62 9.35
N TYR A 120 4.21 -26.62 9.41
CA TYR A 120 3.81 -28.03 9.42
C TYR A 120 3.34 -28.52 10.80
N ASP A 121 3.58 -27.76 11.86
CA ASP A 121 3.14 -28.08 13.22
C ASP A 121 1.69 -27.65 13.44
N ASN A 122 1.20 -26.70 12.62
CA ASN A 122 -0.17 -26.21 12.63
C ASN A 122 -0.85 -26.48 11.29
N THR A 123 -1.94 -27.21 11.32
CA THR A 123 -2.72 -27.52 10.10
C THR A 123 -4.12 -26.92 10.17
N ASP A 124 -4.67 -26.63 8.99
CA ASP A 124 -6.06 -26.24 8.85
C ASP A 124 -7.03 -27.44 9.06
N LYS A 125 -8.34 -27.18 8.94
CA LYS A 125 -9.37 -28.23 9.10
C LYS A 125 -9.33 -29.35 8.06
N TRP A 126 -8.56 -29.22 7.01
CA TRP A 126 -8.35 -30.25 5.98
C TRP A 126 -6.99 -30.95 6.09
N GLY A 127 -6.20 -30.61 7.11
CA GLY A 127 -4.88 -31.19 7.34
C GLY A 127 -3.76 -30.57 6.50
N LEU A 128 -4.00 -29.41 5.86
CA LEU A 128 -2.96 -28.67 5.15
C LEU A 128 -2.17 -27.78 6.12
N PRO A 129 -0.85 -27.66 5.95
CA PRO A 129 -0.05 -26.75 6.78
C PRO A 129 -0.52 -25.30 6.62
N THR A 130 -0.55 -24.56 7.70
CA THR A 130 -0.88 -23.14 7.67
C THR A 130 0.29 -22.30 7.17
N VAL A 131 0.01 -21.07 6.73
CA VAL A 131 1.04 -20.12 6.31
C VAL A 131 1.40 -19.21 7.48
N THR A 132 2.69 -19.10 7.76
CA THR A 132 3.23 -18.14 8.74
C THR A 132 3.99 -17.04 8.01
N PHE A 133 3.77 -15.79 8.46
CA PHE A 133 4.47 -14.62 7.99
C PHE A 133 5.44 -14.14 9.08
N ASP A 134 6.69 -13.96 8.69
CA ASP A 134 7.76 -13.40 9.51
C ASP A 134 8.31 -12.18 8.77
N ALA A 135 7.74 -11.03 9.05
CA ALA A 135 8.04 -9.82 8.30
C ALA A 135 7.80 -8.55 9.14
N GLU A 136 8.68 -7.58 8.96
CA GLU A 136 8.65 -6.31 9.69
C GLU A 136 9.08 -5.14 8.80
N ILE A 137 8.65 -3.93 9.18
CA ILE A 137 9.21 -2.69 8.63
C ILE A 137 10.54 -2.39 9.34
N LYS A 138 11.51 -1.83 8.60
CA LYS A 138 12.86 -1.59 9.10
C LYS A 138 13.21 -0.10 9.13
N GLU A 139 14.46 0.19 9.36
CA GLU A 139 14.94 1.57 9.56
C GLU A 139 14.62 2.50 8.39
N ASN A 140 14.67 1.99 7.14
CA ASN A 140 14.30 2.75 5.95
C ASN A 140 12.85 3.25 5.99
N GLU A 141 11.93 2.36 6.29
CA GLU A 141 10.50 2.66 6.38
C GLU A 141 10.18 3.52 7.60
N LEU A 142 10.86 3.28 8.74
CA LEU A 142 10.71 4.10 9.94
C LEU A 142 11.18 5.54 9.71
N ALA A 143 12.28 5.73 8.98
CA ALA A 143 12.74 7.08 8.59
C ALA A 143 11.76 7.74 7.62
N MET A 144 11.25 7.00 6.64
CA MET A 144 10.24 7.48 5.68
C MET A 144 8.95 7.90 6.39
N ARG A 145 8.47 7.15 7.39
CA ARG A 145 7.26 7.48 8.18
C ARG A 145 7.39 8.80 8.94
N LYS A 146 8.59 9.14 9.41
CA LYS A 146 8.84 10.46 10.03
C LYS A 146 8.69 11.59 9.01
N ASP A 147 9.25 11.42 7.81
CA ASP A 147 9.12 12.40 6.72
C ASP A 147 7.66 12.51 6.24
N MET A 148 6.94 11.40 6.11
CA MET A 148 5.51 11.37 5.77
C MET A 148 4.67 12.28 6.68
N LYS A 149 4.90 12.24 7.98
CA LYS A 149 4.17 13.07 8.94
C LYS A 149 4.55 14.54 8.83
N SER A 150 5.84 14.83 8.79
CA SER A 150 6.32 16.23 8.75
C SER A 150 5.90 16.92 7.45
N GLN A 151 6.00 16.22 6.32
CA GLN A 151 5.60 16.78 5.03
C GLN A 151 4.08 16.96 4.90
N ALA A 152 3.27 16.06 5.46
CA ALA A 152 1.83 16.24 5.49
C ALA A 152 1.43 17.49 6.28
N VAL A 153 2.06 17.72 7.43
CA VAL A 153 1.83 18.93 8.23
C VAL A 153 2.25 20.18 7.45
N GLU A 154 3.46 20.20 6.91
CA GLU A 154 3.98 21.34 6.15
C GLU A 154 3.09 21.69 4.95
N MET A 155 2.63 20.70 4.19
CA MET A 155 1.73 20.91 3.04
C MET A 155 0.40 21.51 3.46
N LEU A 156 -0.22 21.00 4.53
CA LEU A 156 -1.51 21.50 5.01
C LEU A 156 -1.40 22.91 5.59
N GLU A 157 -0.34 23.20 6.35
CA GLU A 157 -0.08 24.55 6.87
C GLU A 157 0.19 25.54 5.73
N ALA A 158 1.02 25.17 4.75
CA ALA A 158 1.30 26.00 3.58
C ALA A 158 0.05 26.27 2.74
N ALA A 159 -0.90 25.33 2.69
CA ALA A 159 -2.17 25.50 2.03
C ALA A 159 -3.19 26.33 2.83
N GLY A 160 -2.86 26.78 4.05
CA GLY A 160 -3.68 27.64 4.88
C GLY A 160 -4.73 26.89 5.73
N PHE A 161 -4.61 25.60 5.86
CA PHE A 161 -5.45 24.81 6.78
C PHE A 161 -5.11 25.11 8.24
N LYS A 162 -6.07 24.88 9.13
CA LYS A 162 -5.97 25.13 10.56
C LYS A 162 -6.08 23.81 11.36
N ASN A 163 -5.66 23.91 12.62
CA ASN A 163 -5.70 22.76 13.54
C ASN A 163 -5.01 21.52 12.97
N VAL A 164 -3.90 21.74 12.25
CA VAL A 164 -3.14 20.66 11.61
C VAL A 164 -2.56 19.74 12.69
N LYS A 165 -2.83 18.45 12.56
CA LYS A 165 -2.33 17.43 13.50
C LYS A 165 -1.77 16.26 12.72
N ALA A 166 -0.50 15.94 12.96
CA ALA A 166 0.09 14.70 12.50
C ALA A 166 -0.50 13.52 13.26
N TRP A 167 -0.55 12.39 12.60
CA TRP A 167 -0.97 11.12 13.21
C TRP A 167 -0.13 9.96 12.68
N GLU A 168 -0.02 8.94 13.48
CA GLU A 168 0.61 7.68 13.13
C GLU A 168 0.04 6.58 14.01
N ASP A 169 -0.46 5.54 13.37
CA ASP A 169 -0.90 4.32 14.04
C ASP A 169 0.15 3.22 13.90
N HIS A 170 0.07 2.25 14.80
CA HIS A 170 0.87 1.04 14.67
C HIS A 170 0.61 0.36 13.32
N TYR A 171 1.68 -0.07 12.66
CA TYR A 171 1.62 -0.73 11.37
C TYR A 171 2.35 -2.07 11.40
N SER A 172 1.69 -3.09 10.88
CA SER A 172 2.27 -4.40 10.57
C SER A 172 2.09 -4.70 9.08
N LEU A 173 3.05 -5.39 8.46
CA LEU A 173 2.90 -5.86 7.08
C LEU A 173 1.68 -6.79 6.97
N GLY A 174 1.09 -6.82 5.77
CA GLY A 174 -0.12 -7.59 5.50
C GLY A 174 -1.44 -6.83 5.76
N LEU A 175 -1.36 -5.52 6.02
CA LEU A 175 -2.53 -4.64 6.16
C LEU A 175 -2.73 -3.72 4.94
N GLY A 176 -1.78 -3.67 4.00
CA GLY A 176 -1.81 -2.79 2.84
C GLY A 176 -2.57 -3.34 1.66
N ILE A 177 -2.95 -4.63 1.69
CA ILE A 177 -3.63 -5.35 0.60
C ILE A 177 -2.89 -5.28 -0.75
N HIS A 178 -1.59 -5.03 -0.70
CA HIS A 178 -0.70 -4.90 -1.85
C HIS A 178 0.57 -5.72 -1.65
N GLU A 179 0.42 -6.91 -1.05
CA GLU A 179 1.53 -7.81 -0.76
C GLU A 179 2.21 -8.27 -2.05
N MET A 180 3.53 -8.26 -2.03
CA MET A 180 4.37 -8.49 -3.21
C MET A 180 5.64 -9.26 -2.86
N GLY A 181 6.31 -9.81 -3.89
CA GLY A 181 7.72 -10.20 -3.83
C GLY A 181 8.03 -11.66 -3.56
N THR A 182 7.09 -12.44 -3.03
CA THR A 182 7.36 -13.81 -2.54
C THR A 182 7.68 -14.85 -3.61
N ALA A 183 7.47 -14.51 -4.90
CA ALA A 183 7.89 -15.33 -6.05
C ALA A 183 8.49 -14.42 -7.13
N ARG A 184 9.46 -13.59 -6.75
CA ARG A 184 9.97 -12.51 -7.59
C ARG A 184 10.52 -12.98 -8.94
N MET A 185 10.26 -12.17 -9.98
CA MET A 185 10.85 -12.35 -11.31
C MET A 185 12.34 -12.00 -11.31
N GLY A 186 13.08 -12.61 -12.23
CA GLY A 186 14.47 -12.24 -12.48
C GLY A 186 15.06 -12.99 -13.67
N LYS A 187 16.26 -12.61 -14.06
CA LYS A 187 16.99 -13.22 -15.18
C LYS A 187 17.76 -14.47 -14.75
N ASP A 188 18.25 -14.46 -13.51
CA ASP A 188 19.07 -15.54 -12.98
C ASP A 188 18.22 -16.48 -12.11
N PRO A 189 18.08 -17.77 -12.50
CA PRO A 189 17.31 -18.74 -11.74
C PRO A 189 17.92 -19.05 -10.34
N LYS A 190 19.12 -18.57 -10.05
CA LYS A 190 19.72 -18.70 -8.71
C LYS A 190 19.25 -17.64 -7.72
N THR A 191 18.71 -16.54 -8.21
CA THR A 191 18.32 -15.37 -7.39
C THR A 191 16.88 -14.92 -7.65
N SER A 192 16.10 -15.74 -8.34
CA SER A 192 14.69 -15.48 -8.65
C SER A 192 13.89 -16.77 -8.80
N VAL A 193 12.60 -16.66 -8.64
CA VAL A 193 11.66 -17.78 -8.76
C VAL A 193 11.11 -17.87 -10.17
N LEU A 194 10.82 -16.71 -10.78
CA LEU A 194 10.17 -16.59 -12.09
C LEU A 194 11.08 -15.92 -13.09
N ASN A 195 10.92 -16.30 -14.36
CA ASN A 195 11.51 -15.61 -15.49
C ASN A 195 10.73 -14.32 -15.86
N ALA A 196 11.16 -13.63 -16.93
CA ALA A 196 10.53 -12.40 -17.40
C ALA A 196 9.06 -12.53 -17.84
N PHE A 197 8.54 -13.74 -17.99
CA PHE A 197 7.18 -14.03 -18.43
C PHE A 197 6.31 -14.62 -17.30
N ASN A 198 6.68 -14.42 -16.05
CA ASN A 198 5.98 -14.94 -14.89
C ASN A 198 5.96 -16.49 -14.78
N GLN A 199 6.79 -17.17 -15.56
CA GLN A 199 6.92 -18.61 -15.59
C GLN A 199 7.98 -19.06 -14.58
N LEU A 200 7.72 -20.10 -13.80
CA LEU A 200 8.72 -20.73 -12.95
C LEU A 200 9.93 -21.18 -13.75
N HIS A 201 11.14 -20.86 -13.27
CA HIS A 201 12.37 -21.32 -13.93
C HIS A 201 12.49 -22.84 -14.01
N GLU A 202 11.96 -23.54 -13.02
CA GLU A 202 12.09 -24.99 -12.88
C GLU A 202 10.91 -25.77 -13.44
N VAL A 203 9.75 -25.15 -13.57
CA VAL A 203 8.50 -25.82 -13.93
C VAL A 203 7.81 -25.04 -15.04
N PRO A 204 8.12 -25.36 -16.31
CA PRO A 204 7.73 -24.55 -17.46
C PRO A 204 6.21 -24.37 -17.64
N ASN A 205 5.39 -25.26 -17.10
CA ASN A 205 3.92 -25.20 -17.17
C ASN A 205 3.26 -24.49 -15.98
N VAL A 206 4.05 -23.81 -15.11
CA VAL A 206 3.53 -23.06 -13.95
C VAL A 206 3.88 -21.58 -14.08
N PHE A 207 2.87 -20.74 -13.87
CA PHE A 207 2.97 -19.27 -13.91
C PHE A 207 2.39 -18.68 -12.63
N VAL A 208 3.03 -17.60 -12.14
CA VAL A 208 2.55 -16.82 -11.00
C VAL A 208 2.34 -15.37 -11.46
N THR A 209 1.10 -14.90 -11.43
CA THR A 209 0.72 -13.63 -12.09
C THR A 209 0.14 -12.58 -11.14
N ASP A 210 0.12 -12.85 -9.85
CA ASP A 210 -0.27 -11.90 -8.80
C ASP A 210 0.92 -11.04 -8.33
N GLY A 211 0.74 -10.33 -7.22
CA GLY A 211 1.78 -9.48 -6.63
C GLY A 211 3.06 -10.21 -6.25
N ALA A 212 3.00 -11.52 -6.01
CA ALA A 212 4.18 -12.32 -5.66
C ALA A 212 5.31 -12.22 -6.70
N CYS A 213 4.97 -12.01 -7.98
CA CYS A 213 5.94 -11.89 -9.07
C CYS A 213 6.77 -10.59 -9.06
N MET A 214 6.37 -9.57 -8.31
CA MET A 214 6.98 -8.25 -8.33
C MET A 214 8.36 -8.25 -7.66
N THR A 215 9.28 -7.45 -8.20
CA THR A 215 10.64 -7.27 -7.67
C THR A 215 10.81 -6.01 -6.85
N SER A 216 9.85 -5.09 -6.95
CA SER A 216 9.75 -3.88 -6.13
C SER A 216 8.30 -3.42 -6.14
N GLY A 217 7.86 -2.84 -5.05
CA GLY A 217 6.62 -2.08 -4.99
C GLY A 217 6.81 -0.66 -5.50
N GLY A 218 5.73 0.00 -5.91
CA GLY A 218 5.65 1.44 -6.00
C GLY A 218 4.80 1.96 -4.83
N ASN A 219 4.56 3.25 -4.79
CA ASN A 219 3.61 3.83 -3.84
C ASN A 219 2.18 3.90 -4.39
N GLN A 220 1.97 3.48 -5.64
CA GLN A 220 0.66 3.41 -6.30
C GLN A 220 0.02 2.05 -6.10
N ASN A 221 -1.32 2.03 -6.15
CA ASN A 221 -2.09 0.80 -6.13
C ASN A 221 -1.71 -0.07 -7.35
N PRO A 222 -1.32 -1.34 -7.17
CA PRO A 222 -0.60 -2.11 -8.20
C PRO A 222 -1.48 -2.90 -9.17
N SER A 223 -2.81 -2.93 -9.01
CA SER A 223 -3.72 -3.80 -9.75
C SER A 223 -3.55 -3.71 -11.27
N LEU A 224 -3.38 -2.49 -11.83
CA LEU A 224 -3.17 -2.31 -13.26
C LEU A 224 -1.87 -2.97 -13.74
N THR A 225 -0.82 -2.90 -12.93
CA THR A 225 0.47 -3.56 -13.20
C THR A 225 0.29 -5.08 -13.21
N TYR A 226 -0.41 -5.64 -12.22
CA TYR A 226 -0.69 -7.08 -12.16
C TYR A 226 -1.48 -7.54 -13.38
N MET A 227 -2.50 -6.80 -13.79
CA MET A 227 -3.29 -7.11 -14.99
C MET A 227 -2.43 -7.11 -16.26
N ALA A 228 -1.55 -6.13 -16.42
CA ALA A 228 -0.65 -6.06 -17.57
C ALA A 228 0.35 -7.22 -17.61
N LEU A 229 0.93 -7.57 -16.45
CA LEU A 229 1.83 -8.71 -16.31
C LEU A 229 1.11 -10.04 -16.59
N THR A 230 -0.11 -10.19 -16.08
CA THR A 230 -0.96 -11.38 -16.33
C THR A 230 -1.28 -11.53 -17.81
N ALA A 231 -1.68 -10.45 -18.50
CA ALA A 231 -1.96 -10.50 -19.93
C ALA A 231 -0.72 -10.91 -20.72
N ARG A 232 0.46 -10.38 -20.39
CA ARG A 232 1.72 -10.78 -21.01
C ARG A 232 2.05 -12.25 -20.76
N ALA A 233 1.88 -12.72 -19.52
CA ALA A 233 2.12 -14.12 -19.16
C ALA A 233 1.18 -15.08 -19.89
N ALA A 234 -0.10 -14.74 -19.97
CA ALA A 234 -1.11 -15.54 -20.67
C ALA A 234 -0.80 -15.65 -22.18
N ASN A 235 -0.47 -14.54 -22.83
CA ASN A 235 -0.07 -14.56 -24.24
C ASN A 235 1.15 -15.45 -24.48
N TYR A 236 2.16 -15.33 -23.61
CA TYR A 236 3.36 -16.17 -23.69
C TYR A 236 3.02 -17.65 -23.45
N ALA A 237 2.21 -17.97 -22.45
CA ALA A 237 1.80 -19.35 -22.16
C ALA A 237 1.09 -20.00 -23.37
N VAL A 238 0.14 -19.30 -24.00
CA VAL A 238 -0.56 -19.78 -25.21
C VAL A 238 0.41 -20.00 -26.36
N GLU A 239 1.37 -19.07 -26.56
CA GLU A 239 2.40 -19.24 -27.60
C GLU A 239 3.26 -20.47 -27.35
N GLN A 240 3.71 -20.72 -26.11
CA GLN A 240 4.52 -21.87 -25.75
C GLN A 240 3.72 -23.17 -25.85
N LEU A 241 2.44 -23.17 -25.47
CA LEU A 241 1.55 -24.32 -25.62
C LEU A 241 1.39 -24.70 -27.10
N ASN A 242 1.18 -23.72 -27.99
CA ASN A 242 1.06 -23.97 -29.44
C ASN A 242 2.36 -24.52 -30.05
N LYS A 243 3.50 -24.14 -29.47
CA LYS A 243 4.83 -24.68 -29.84
C LYS A 243 5.16 -26.02 -29.19
N ARG A 244 4.29 -26.53 -28.33
CA ARG A 244 4.48 -27.77 -27.51
C ARG A 244 5.71 -27.69 -26.60
N ASN A 245 5.97 -26.51 -26.02
CA ASN A 245 7.06 -26.27 -25.08
C ASN A 245 6.61 -26.30 -23.61
N LEU A 246 5.30 -26.47 -23.36
CA LEU A 246 4.69 -26.62 -22.04
C LEU A 246 4.22 -28.06 -21.83
#